data_c15c194530cd2da67319a08f6260a3d6
#
_entry.id   c15c194530cd2da67319a08f6260a3d6
#
_cell.length_a   1.000
_cell.length_b   1.000
_cell.length_c   1.000
_cell.angle_alpha   90.00
_cell.angle_beta   90.00
_cell.angle_gamma   90.00
#
_symmetry.space_group_name_H-M   'P 1'
#
loop_
_entity.id
_entity.type
_entity.pdbx_description
1 polymer ?
#
loop_
_entity_poly.entity_id
_entity_poly.type
_entity_poly.pdbx_seq_one_letter_code
_entity_poly.pdbx_strand_id
1 'polypeptide(L)'
;MIPIRYVEPVFRPPSEAESLILPVTDGCSWNRCTYCEMYTAPQKKFRARDEAEVLESIRLTGERYGDRVRRVFLADGDALVLPTRRLLTVLEAIRTHLPAARRISTYCLPRNLRKKSQAEIDELAAAGLSMAYVGAESGDDAVLAAVDKGETFETTCSALDKLKAAGITRSVMILNGLGGKVYSRQHAENSARLANATQPEYLATLVVSFPQGEQRLRAGFPEWEPLGQHELFVEMEQFLSQLELTRTVFRSDHASNWLVLKGTLGADKERLLAQVRQAIAEPDQAHLRPAWARGL
;
A
#
# COMPACT_ATOMS: atom_id res chain seq x y z
N MET A 1 -17.91 -22.43 5.92
CA MET A 1 -17.33 -21.84 4.70
C MET A 1 -17.85 -20.41 4.61
N ILE A 2 -16.99 -19.41 4.38
CA ILE A 2 -17.41 -18.02 4.20
C ILE A 2 -18.11 -17.92 2.84
N PRO A 3 -19.29 -17.33 2.72
CA PRO A 3 -20.06 -17.27 1.48
C PRO A 3 -19.56 -16.18 0.53
N ILE A 4 -18.26 -16.09 0.35
CA ILE A 4 -17.59 -15.11 -0.52
C ILE A 4 -16.82 -15.85 -1.60
N ARG A 5 -17.09 -15.51 -2.85
CA ARG A 5 -16.34 -16.03 -3.99
C ARG A 5 -15.07 -15.20 -4.20
N TYR A 6 -13.93 -15.86 -4.23
CA TYR A 6 -12.65 -15.26 -4.55
C TYR A 6 -12.21 -15.60 -5.97
N VAL A 7 -11.57 -14.65 -6.64
CA VAL A 7 -10.82 -14.86 -7.88
C VAL A 7 -9.34 -14.81 -7.51
N GLU A 8 -8.70 -15.97 -7.49
CA GLU A 8 -7.30 -16.09 -7.07
C GLU A 8 -6.33 -15.54 -8.14
N PRO A 9 -5.14 -15.04 -7.71
CA PRO A 9 -4.69 -14.83 -6.33
C PRO A 9 -5.35 -13.61 -5.68
N VAL A 10 -5.52 -13.62 -4.35
CA VAL A 10 -6.07 -12.49 -3.59
C VAL A 10 -4.95 -11.85 -2.77
N PHE A 11 -4.77 -10.56 -2.94
CA PHE A 11 -3.72 -9.79 -2.25
C PHE A 11 -4.30 -8.91 -1.17
N ARG A 12 -3.61 -8.84 -0.06
CA ARG A 12 -3.94 -7.96 1.06
C ARG A 12 -2.67 -7.51 1.79
N PRO A 13 -2.67 -6.36 2.47
CA PRO A 13 -1.58 -5.99 3.37
C PRO A 13 -1.42 -7.03 4.49
N PRO A 14 -0.20 -7.32 4.98
CA PRO A 14 0.01 -8.24 6.10
C PRO A 14 -0.80 -7.88 7.35
N SER A 15 -1.04 -6.59 7.60
CA SER A 15 -1.86 -6.08 8.71
C SER A 15 -3.35 -6.41 8.59
N GLU A 16 -3.80 -6.90 7.43
CA GLU A 16 -5.16 -7.35 7.13
C GLU A 16 -5.29 -8.88 7.15
N ALA A 17 -4.29 -9.61 7.65
CA ALA A 17 -4.30 -11.09 7.69
C ALA A 17 -5.54 -11.66 8.40
N GLU A 18 -6.04 -10.97 9.43
CA GLU A 18 -7.22 -11.37 10.21
C GLU A 18 -8.52 -10.66 9.80
N SER A 19 -8.49 -9.90 8.71
CA SER A 19 -9.66 -9.17 8.23
C SER A 19 -10.52 -10.07 7.36
N LEU A 20 -11.84 -9.85 7.40
CA LEU A 20 -12.73 -10.36 6.36
C LEU A 20 -12.34 -9.69 5.05
N ILE A 21 -11.88 -10.45 4.08
CA ILE A 21 -11.58 -9.95 2.75
C ILE A 21 -12.87 -9.95 1.94
N LEU A 22 -13.36 -8.76 1.60
CA LEU A 22 -14.58 -8.56 0.84
C LEU A 22 -14.25 -7.98 -0.54
N PRO A 23 -14.16 -8.81 -1.59
CA PRO A 23 -13.92 -8.29 -2.93
C PRO A 23 -15.14 -7.54 -3.46
N VAL A 24 -14.95 -6.25 -3.77
CA VAL A 24 -15.93 -5.40 -4.45
C VAL A 24 -15.53 -5.11 -5.90
N THR A 25 -14.27 -5.37 -6.22
CA THR A 25 -13.70 -5.40 -7.57
C THR A 25 -12.89 -6.67 -7.77
N ASP A 26 -12.56 -7.00 -8.99
CA ASP A 26 -11.48 -7.94 -9.35
C ASP A 26 -10.39 -7.15 -10.06
N GLY A 27 -9.12 -7.44 -9.77
CA GLY A 27 -7.97 -6.81 -10.39
C GLY A 27 -7.75 -5.33 -10.01
N CYS A 28 -6.91 -4.65 -10.78
CA CYS A 28 -6.56 -3.24 -10.60
C CYS A 28 -6.98 -2.43 -11.82
N SER A 29 -7.63 -1.28 -11.62
CA SER A 29 -8.15 -0.45 -12.72
C SER A 29 -7.06 0.21 -13.57
N TRP A 30 -5.88 0.39 -12.99
CA TRP A 30 -4.71 0.89 -13.73
C TRP A 30 -3.91 -0.23 -14.38
N ASN A 31 -3.44 -1.19 -13.60
CA ASN A 31 -2.71 -2.41 -13.99
C ASN A 31 -1.60 -2.23 -15.06
N ARG A 32 -1.00 -1.03 -15.14
CA ARG A 32 0.05 -0.69 -16.11
C ARG A 32 1.43 -0.61 -15.48
N CYS A 33 1.50 -0.48 -14.13
CA CYS A 33 2.77 -0.38 -13.42
C CYS A 33 3.69 -1.53 -13.78
N THR A 34 4.87 -1.22 -14.34
CA THR A 34 5.79 -2.22 -14.90
C THR A 34 6.46 -3.09 -13.84
N TYR A 35 6.49 -2.64 -12.60
CA TYR A 35 7.01 -3.38 -11.45
C TYR A 35 5.97 -4.30 -10.79
N CYS A 36 4.67 -4.10 -11.03
CA CYS A 36 3.61 -4.79 -10.30
C CYS A 36 3.14 -6.04 -11.05
N GLU A 37 3.23 -7.18 -10.38
CA GLU A 37 2.82 -8.49 -10.93
C GLU A 37 1.53 -9.03 -10.29
N MET A 38 0.93 -8.29 -9.33
CA MET A 38 -0.21 -8.78 -8.54
C MET A 38 -1.45 -9.10 -9.40
N TYR A 39 -1.69 -8.33 -10.45
CA TYR A 39 -2.92 -8.42 -11.24
C TYR A 39 -2.67 -8.75 -12.72
N THR A 40 -1.56 -9.41 -13.02
CA THR A 40 -1.17 -9.79 -14.40
C THR A 40 -1.84 -11.08 -14.88
N ALA A 41 -2.35 -11.92 -13.96
CA ALA A 41 -3.03 -13.15 -14.31
C ALA A 41 -4.31 -12.88 -15.12
N PRO A 42 -4.61 -13.67 -16.17
CA PRO A 42 -5.74 -13.43 -17.09
C PRO A 42 -7.11 -13.27 -16.39
N GLN A 43 -7.34 -14.02 -15.31
CA GLN A 43 -8.56 -13.95 -14.50
C GLN A 43 -8.65 -12.67 -13.64
N LYS A 44 -7.53 -11.92 -13.49
CA LYS A 44 -7.45 -10.66 -12.73
C LYS A 44 -7.70 -9.42 -13.58
N LYS A 45 -8.33 -9.56 -14.72
CA LYS A 45 -8.78 -8.42 -15.51
C LYS A 45 -9.74 -7.57 -14.67
N PHE A 46 -9.46 -6.26 -14.61
CA PHE A 46 -10.28 -5.34 -13.82
C PHE A 46 -11.75 -5.39 -14.19
N ARG A 47 -12.59 -5.50 -13.17
CA ARG A 47 -14.05 -5.31 -13.26
C ARG A 47 -14.62 -4.98 -11.87
N ALA A 48 -15.68 -4.18 -11.85
CA ALA A 48 -16.54 -4.06 -10.68
C ALA A 48 -17.35 -5.35 -10.51
N ARG A 49 -17.44 -5.89 -9.30
CA ARG A 49 -18.29 -7.06 -9.04
C ARG A 49 -19.78 -6.68 -9.09
N ASP A 50 -20.62 -7.62 -9.33
CA ASP A 50 -22.06 -7.39 -9.25
C ASP A 50 -22.44 -6.91 -7.83
N GLU A 51 -23.26 -5.85 -7.74
CA GLU A 51 -23.62 -5.24 -6.48
C GLU A 51 -24.49 -6.17 -5.63
N ALA A 52 -25.44 -6.87 -6.26
CA ALA A 52 -26.32 -7.79 -5.55
C ALA A 52 -25.53 -8.99 -4.98
N GLU A 53 -24.55 -9.53 -5.73
CA GLU A 53 -23.67 -10.59 -5.23
C GLU A 53 -22.82 -10.13 -4.03
N VAL A 54 -22.31 -8.89 -4.05
CA VAL A 54 -21.54 -8.32 -2.92
C VAL A 54 -22.43 -8.16 -1.69
N LEU A 55 -23.61 -7.58 -1.84
CA LEU A 55 -24.55 -7.37 -0.74
C LEU A 55 -25.03 -8.69 -0.14
N GLU A 56 -25.32 -9.67 -0.97
CA GLU A 56 -25.72 -11.01 -0.51
C GLU A 56 -24.57 -11.71 0.24
N SER A 57 -23.34 -11.57 -0.23
CA SER A 57 -22.15 -12.08 0.48
C SER A 57 -21.99 -11.46 1.86
N ILE A 58 -22.25 -10.16 1.99
CA ILE A 58 -22.22 -9.45 3.28
C ILE A 58 -23.32 -9.98 4.19
N ARG A 59 -24.57 -10.08 3.70
CA ARG A 59 -25.72 -10.56 4.45
C ARG A 59 -25.49 -11.98 5.00
N LEU A 60 -25.10 -12.92 4.12
CA LEU A 60 -24.82 -14.31 4.50
C LEU A 60 -23.63 -14.43 5.48
N THR A 61 -22.61 -13.58 5.31
CA THR A 61 -21.49 -13.53 6.26
C THR A 61 -21.96 -13.02 7.62
N GLY A 62 -22.83 -12.00 7.62
CA GLY A 62 -23.45 -11.44 8.82
C GLY A 62 -24.24 -12.45 9.62
N GLU A 63 -25.11 -13.21 8.96
CA GLU A 63 -25.90 -14.28 9.59
C GLU A 63 -25.01 -15.35 10.28
N ARG A 64 -23.84 -15.62 9.72
CA ARG A 64 -22.97 -16.69 10.21
C ARG A 64 -21.89 -16.24 11.19
N TYR A 65 -21.38 -15.01 11.02
CA TYR A 65 -20.19 -14.52 11.71
C TYR A 65 -20.28 -13.07 12.17
N GLY A 66 -21.46 -12.41 12.08
CA GLY A 66 -21.62 -10.98 12.26
C GLY A 66 -20.92 -10.41 13.51
N ASP A 67 -21.09 -11.09 14.64
CA ASP A 67 -20.50 -10.68 15.92
C ASP A 67 -19.00 -10.94 16.05
N ARG A 68 -18.39 -11.66 15.11
CA ARG A 68 -16.99 -12.05 15.14
C ARG A 68 -16.12 -11.22 14.20
N VAL A 69 -16.72 -10.64 13.15
CA VAL A 69 -16.00 -9.84 12.17
C VAL A 69 -15.67 -8.47 12.77
N ARG A 70 -14.40 -8.25 13.11
CA ARG A 70 -13.90 -7.00 13.68
C ARG A 70 -13.30 -6.05 12.65
N ARG A 71 -12.87 -6.58 11.52
CA ARG A 71 -12.20 -5.82 10.45
C ARG A 71 -12.68 -6.32 9.10
N VAL A 72 -12.87 -5.40 8.16
CA VAL A 72 -13.23 -5.71 6.78
C VAL A 72 -12.22 -5.01 5.87
N PHE A 73 -11.65 -5.75 4.94
CA PHE A 73 -10.81 -5.20 3.88
C PHE A 73 -11.56 -5.28 2.55
N LEU A 74 -11.89 -4.11 1.99
CA LEU A 74 -12.51 -4.03 0.67
C LEU A 74 -11.45 -4.29 -0.39
N ALA A 75 -11.52 -5.43 -1.03
CA ALA A 75 -10.62 -5.87 -2.08
C ALA A 75 -11.30 -5.69 -3.47
N ASP A 76 -10.63 -5.79 -4.57
CA ASP A 76 -9.28 -6.29 -4.80
C ASP A 76 -8.28 -5.12 -4.89
N GLY A 77 -7.79 -4.76 -6.06
CA GLY A 77 -6.69 -3.83 -6.27
C GLY A 77 -7.00 -2.35 -5.98
N ASP A 78 -8.23 -1.89 -6.17
CA ASP A 78 -8.58 -0.49 -5.96
C ASP A 78 -10.10 -0.24 -5.84
N ALA A 79 -10.69 -0.66 -4.74
CA ALA A 79 -12.13 -0.50 -4.50
C ALA A 79 -12.61 0.96 -4.63
N LEU A 80 -11.77 1.94 -4.28
CA LEU A 80 -12.13 3.37 -4.34
C LEU A 80 -12.32 3.93 -5.76
N VAL A 81 -12.04 3.16 -6.82
CA VAL A 81 -12.42 3.54 -8.19
C VAL A 81 -13.94 3.50 -8.40
N LEU A 82 -14.66 2.71 -7.60
CA LEU A 82 -16.11 2.60 -7.70
C LEU A 82 -16.80 3.94 -7.40
N PRO A 83 -17.99 4.19 -8.00
CA PRO A 83 -18.79 5.36 -7.67
C PRO A 83 -19.10 5.45 -6.17
N THR A 84 -19.09 6.65 -5.62
CA THR A 84 -19.30 6.92 -4.19
C THR A 84 -20.61 6.30 -3.70
N ARG A 85 -21.71 6.47 -4.43
CA ARG A 85 -23.01 5.86 -4.12
C ARG A 85 -22.90 4.34 -3.88
N ARG A 86 -22.16 3.64 -4.76
CA ARG A 86 -22.00 2.19 -4.65
C ARG A 86 -21.19 1.79 -3.43
N LEU A 87 -20.13 2.54 -3.13
CA LEU A 87 -19.35 2.32 -1.92
C LEU A 87 -20.18 2.56 -0.65
N LEU A 88 -21.02 3.60 -0.63
CA LEU A 88 -21.93 3.87 0.48
C LEU A 88 -22.92 2.72 0.69
N THR A 89 -23.50 2.15 -0.37
CA THR A 89 -24.37 0.97 -0.27
C THR A 89 -23.66 -0.22 0.38
N VAL A 90 -22.39 -0.48 -0.01
CA VAL A 90 -21.58 -1.55 0.58
C VAL A 90 -21.26 -1.28 2.04
N LEU A 91 -20.87 -0.04 2.39
CA LEU A 91 -20.55 0.35 3.78
C LEU A 91 -21.77 0.25 4.68
N GLU A 92 -22.96 0.65 4.20
CA GLU A 92 -24.20 0.52 4.91
C GLU A 92 -24.58 -0.95 5.19
N ALA A 93 -24.40 -1.81 4.17
CA ALA A 93 -24.64 -3.24 4.34
C ALA A 93 -23.66 -3.86 5.37
N ILE A 94 -22.38 -3.44 5.37
CA ILE A 94 -21.40 -3.85 6.37
C ILE A 94 -21.85 -3.41 7.75
N ARG A 95 -22.26 -2.16 7.92
CA ARG A 95 -22.75 -1.62 9.20
C ARG A 95 -23.95 -2.41 9.73
N THR A 96 -24.87 -2.77 8.85
CA THR A 96 -26.10 -3.48 9.18
C THR A 96 -25.84 -4.94 9.56
N HIS A 97 -25.06 -5.65 8.76
CA HIS A 97 -24.89 -7.10 8.89
C HIS A 97 -23.65 -7.52 9.67
N LEU A 98 -22.65 -6.64 9.81
CA LEU A 98 -21.39 -6.89 10.51
C LEU A 98 -21.17 -5.82 11.61
N PRO A 99 -22.09 -5.68 12.58
CA PRO A 99 -22.10 -4.56 13.55
C PRO A 99 -20.86 -4.53 14.45
N ALA A 100 -20.12 -5.62 14.56
CA ALA A 100 -18.88 -5.69 15.30
C ALA A 100 -17.66 -5.16 14.53
N ALA A 101 -17.79 -4.86 13.23
CA ALA A 101 -16.70 -4.33 12.42
C ALA A 101 -16.36 -2.88 12.85
N ARG A 102 -15.13 -2.71 13.31
CA ARG A 102 -14.62 -1.42 13.81
C ARG A 102 -13.59 -0.79 12.87
N ARG A 103 -13.10 -1.52 11.88
CA ARG A 103 -12.21 -1.03 10.86
C ARG A 103 -12.64 -1.55 9.50
N ILE A 104 -12.89 -0.63 8.59
CA ILE A 104 -13.08 -0.92 7.18
C ILE A 104 -11.94 -0.23 6.43
N SER A 105 -11.18 -1.01 5.68
CA SER A 105 -9.97 -0.57 4.99
C SER A 105 -9.98 -1.00 3.53
N THR A 106 -9.13 -0.38 2.70
CA THR A 106 -9.01 -0.71 1.28
C THR A 106 -7.68 -0.26 0.71
N TYR A 107 -7.27 -0.82 -0.43
CA TYR A 107 -6.27 -0.19 -1.28
C TYR A 107 -6.81 1.07 -1.93
N CYS A 108 -5.94 2.06 -2.12
CA CYS A 108 -6.25 3.31 -2.77
C CYS A 108 -5.13 3.70 -3.74
N LEU A 109 -5.46 3.84 -5.00
CA LEU A 109 -4.61 4.57 -5.94
C LEU A 109 -4.91 6.07 -5.81
N PRO A 110 -3.93 6.98 -5.83
CA PRO A 110 -4.19 8.42 -5.75
C PRO A 110 -5.22 8.91 -6.77
N ARG A 111 -5.20 8.36 -7.98
CA ARG A 111 -6.16 8.66 -9.06
C ARG A 111 -7.61 8.36 -8.73
N ASN A 112 -7.89 7.42 -7.81
CA ASN A 112 -9.25 7.10 -7.41
C ASN A 112 -9.94 8.31 -6.76
N LEU A 113 -9.15 9.16 -6.08
CA LEU A 113 -9.65 10.34 -5.38
C LEU A 113 -9.66 11.62 -6.25
N ARG A 114 -9.03 11.57 -7.43
CA ARG A 114 -8.97 12.75 -8.32
C ARG A 114 -10.36 13.25 -8.74
N LYS A 115 -11.28 12.30 -9.01
CA LYS A 115 -12.65 12.61 -9.47
C LYS A 115 -13.66 12.67 -8.32
N LYS A 116 -13.26 12.35 -7.09
CA LYS A 116 -14.13 12.45 -5.92
C LYS A 116 -13.93 13.82 -5.26
N SER A 117 -15.04 14.49 -4.98
CA SER A 117 -15.05 15.72 -4.17
C SER A 117 -14.66 15.41 -2.73
N GLN A 118 -14.27 16.42 -1.95
CA GLN A 118 -14.03 16.25 -0.53
C GLN A 118 -15.28 15.74 0.19
N ALA A 119 -16.44 16.31 -0.12
CA ALA A 119 -17.72 15.88 0.47
C ALA A 119 -18.01 14.38 0.27
N GLU A 120 -17.73 13.84 -0.93
CA GLU A 120 -17.90 12.41 -1.19
C GLU A 120 -16.94 11.54 -0.34
N ILE A 121 -15.73 12.01 -0.10
CA ILE A 121 -14.76 11.29 0.75
C ILE A 121 -15.17 11.38 2.21
N ASP A 122 -15.67 12.53 2.65
CA ASP A 122 -16.21 12.73 4.00
C ASP A 122 -17.44 11.83 4.26
N GLU A 123 -18.31 11.66 3.26
CA GLU A 123 -19.45 10.73 3.33
C GLU A 123 -18.97 9.27 3.48
N LEU A 124 -17.93 8.86 2.74
CA LEU A 124 -17.35 7.52 2.87
C LEU A 124 -16.75 7.30 4.26
N ALA A 125 -16.05 8.30 4.80
CA ALA A 125 -15.52 8.25 6.16
C ALA A 125 -16.63 8.14 7.21
N ALA A 126 -17.67 8.96 7.09
CA ALA A 126 -18.85 8.93 7.97
C ALA A 126 -19.60 7.59 7.90
N ALA A 127 -19.60 6.94 6.73
CA ALA A 127 -20.17 5.61 6.54
C ALA A 127 -19.29 4.46 7.09
N GLY A 128 -18.07 4.77 7.57
CA GLY A 128 -17.20 3.82 8.26
C GLY A 128 -15.90 3.41 7.54
N LEU A 129 -15.62 3.97 6.35
CA LEU A 129 -14.29 3.78 5.73
C LEU A 129 -13.24 4.47 6.60
N SER A 130 -12.39 3.70 7.26
CA SER A 130 -11.50 4.22 8.31
C SER A 130 -10.02 4.21 7.95
N MET A 131 -9.61 3.45 6.91
CA MET A 131 -8.20 3.34 6.56
C MET A 131 -8.01 3.08 5.06
N ALA A 132 -7.03 3.75 4.46
CA ALA A 132 -6.59 3.55 3.09
C ALA A 132 -5.11 3.16 3.03
N TYR A 133 -4.81 2.09 2.30
CA TYR A 133 -3.45 1.69 1.94
C TYR A 133 -3.09 2.31 0.60
N VAL A 134 -2.19 3.28 0.62
CA VAL A 134 -1.82 4.06 -0.57
C VAL A 134 -0.43 3.65 -1.04
N GLY A 135 -0.37 2.98 -2.18
CA GLY A 135 0.89 2.71 -2.85
C GLY A 135 1.40 3.99 -3.53
N ALA A 136 2.20 4.78 -2.83
CA ALA A 136 2.92 5.90 -3.43
C ALA A 136 4.08 5.40 -4.28
N GLU A 137 4.77 4.36 -3.79
CA GLU A 137 5.90 3.63 -4.36
C GLU A 137 7.16 4.47 -4.46
N SER A 138 7.06 5.72 -4.89
CA SER A 138 8.11 6.74 -4.96
C SER A 138 7.51 8.13 -4.76
N GLY A 139 8.30 9.08 -4.28
CA GLY A 139 8.01 10.50 -4.34
C GLY A 139 8.69 11.20 -5.53
N ASP A 140 9.36 10.45 -6.39
CA ASP A 140 10.11 10.99 -7.54
C ASP A 140 9.33 10.80 -8.85
N ASP A 141 9.06 11.91 -9.54
CA ASP A 141 8.24 11.91 -10.76
C ASP A 141 8.92 11.18 -11.93
N ALA A 142 10.26 11.20 -12.01
CA ALA A 142 10.98 10.47 -13.06
C ALA A 142 10.87 8.96 -12.84
N VAL A 143 11.02 8.50 -11.60
CA VAL A 143 10.83 7.09 -11.23
C VAL A 143 9.39 6.66 -11.50
N LEU A 144 8.39 7.45 -11.06
CA LEU A 144 6.98 7.15 -11.27
C LEU A 144 6.60 7.07 -12.75
N ALA A 145 7.18 7.94 -13.58
CA ALA A 145 7.00 7.91 -15.03
C ALA A 145 7.65 6.67 -15.66
N ALA A 146 8.90 6.36 -15.30
CA ALA A 146 9.64 5.22 -15.83
C ALA A 146 8.96 3.89 -15.56
N VAL A 147 8.28 3.75 -14.42
CA VAL A 147 7.55 2.53 -14.06
C VAL A 147 6.07 2.53 -14.42
N ASP A 148 5.61 3.50 -15.21
CA ASP A 148 4.20 3.71 -15.63
C ASP A 148 3.21 3.65 -14.44
N LYS A 149 3.58 4.29 -13.31
CA LYS A 149 2.69 4.40 -12.15
C LYS A 149 1.46 5.25 -12.48
N GLY A 150 1.62 6.23 -13.36
CA GLY A 150 0.58 7.16 -13.79
C GLY A 150 0.16 8.14 -12.70
N GLU A 151 1.01 8.36 -11.71
CA GLU A 151 0.87 9.34 -10.64
C GLU A 151 2.10 10.25 -10.61
N THR A 152 2.00 11.35 -9.87
CA THR A 152 3.07 12.27 -9.58
C THR A 152 3.16 12.53 -8.07
N PHE A 153 4.23 13.19 -7.64
CA PHE A 153 4.34 13.73 -6.29
C PHE A 153 3.09 14.54 -5.90
N GLU A 154 2.69 15.47 -6.76
CA GLU A 154 1.55 16.37 -6.50
C GLU A 154 0.22 15.59 -6.41
N THR A 155 -0.05 14.67 -7.34
CA THR A 155 -1.30 13.88 -7.33
C THR A 155 -1.38 12.99 -6.10
N THR A 156 -0.25 12.47 -5.65
CA THR A 156 -0.16 11.64 -4.44
C THR A 156 -0.38 12.48 -3.18
N CYS A 157 0.27 13.66 -3.06
CA CYS A 157 0.02 14.59 -1.96
C CYS A 157 -1.46 14.98 -1.89
N SER A 158 -2.04 15.42 -3.01
CA SER A 158 -3.45 15.81 -3.08
C SER A 158 -4.39 14.70 -2.60
N ALA A 159 -4.14 13.46 -2.99
CA ALA A 159 -4.95 12.32 -2.54
C ALA A 159 -4.81 12.07 -1.02
N LEU A 160 -3.58 12.13 -0.51
CA LEU A 160 -3.29 11.95 0.92
C LEU A 160 -3.90 13.07 1.77
N ASP A 161 -3.91 14.32 1.27
CA ASP A 161 -4.53 15.44 1.96
C ASP A 161 -6.05 15.31 2.02
N LYS A 162 -6.70 14.84 0.95
CA LYS A 162 -8.13 14.55 0.94
C LYS A 162 -8.52 13.47 1.98
N LEU A 163 -7.75 12.40 2.06
CA LEU A 163 -7.95 11.35 3.06
C LEU A 163 -7.76 11.89 4.49
N LYS A 164 -6.72 12.71 4.70
CA LYS A 164 -6.45 13.38 5.97
C LYS A 164 -7.61 14.27 6.41
N ALA A 165 -8.09 15.12 5.50
CA ALA A 165 -9.21 16.03 5.76
C ALA A 165 -10.48 15.28 6.18
N ALA A 166 -10.74 14.10 5.59
CA ALA A 166 -11.86 13.23 5.95
C ALA A 166 -11.62 12.39 7.21
N GLY A 167 -10.45 12.45 7.84
CA GLY A 167 -10.11 11.63 9.00
C GLY A 167 -9.84 10.14 8.69
N ILE A 168 -9.62 9.79 7.42
CA ILE A 168 -9.27 8.42 7.01
C ILE A 168 -7.78 8.19 7.27
N THR A 169 -7.46 7.18 8.07
CA THR A 169 -6.08 6.78 8.37
C THR A 169 -5.33 6.38 7.09
N ARG A 170 -4.14 6.91 6.90
CA ARG A 170 -3.33 6.69 5.69
C ARG A 170 -2.15 5.78 6.02
N SER A 171 -2.06 4.66 5.31
CA SER A 171 -0.88 3.79 5.29
C SER A 171 -0.20 3.92 3.94
N VAL A 172 0.93 4.64 3.92
CA VAL A 172 1.67 4.93 2.69
C VAL A 172 2.80 3.94 2.52
N MET A 173 2.99 3.46 1.30
CA MET A 173 4.02 2.50 0.93
C MET A 173 5.00 3.09 -0.06
N ILE A 174 6.30 2.89 0.20
CA ILE A 174 7.43 3.21 -0.67
C ILE A 174 8.16 1.91 -1.02
N LEU A 175 8.57 1.76 -2.28
CA LEU A 175 9.32 0.60 -2.75
C LEU A 175 10.81 0.91 -2.88
N ASN A 176 11.60 0.43 -1.91
CA ASN A 176 13.06 0.54 -1.96
C ASN A 176 13.63 -0.18 -3.20
N GLY A 177 14.57 0.46 -3.86
CA GLY A 177 15.21 -0.05 -5.06
C GLY A 177 14.42 0.17 -6.35
N LEU A 178 13.22 0.78 -6.29
CA LEU A 178 12.38 1.01 -7.47
C LEU A 178 13.08 1.90 -8.51
N GLY A 179 13.84 2.91 -8.06
CA GLY A 179 14.62 3.80 -8.92
C GLY A 179 15.85 3.15 -9.56
N GLY A 180 16.20 1.92 -9.16
CA GLY A 180 17.45 1.28 -9.56
C GLY A 180 18.67 2.12 -9.21
N LYS A 181 19.85 1.78 -9.74
CA LYS A 181 21.08 2.56 -9.50
C LYS A 181 20.99 3.99 -10.02
N VAL A 182 20.29 4.18 -11.14
CA VAL A 182 20.19 5.48 -11.84
C VAL A 182 19.52 6.54 -10.99
N TYR A 183 18.43 6.19 -10.30
CA TYR A 183 17.60 7.14 -9.56
C TYR A 183 17.53 6.90 -8.05
N SER A 184 18.35 6.00 -7.48
CA SER A 184 18.27 5.61 -6.07
C SER A 184 18.29 6.82 -5.13
N ARG A 185 19.26 7.73 -5.29
CA ARG A 185 19.38 8.90 -4.45
C ARG A 185 18.14 9.81 -4.51
N GLN A 186 17.73 10.22 -5.72
CA GLN A 186 16.59 11.12 -5.87
C GLN A 186 15.27 10.43 -5.49
N HIS A 187 15.16 9.11 -5.68
CA HIS A 187 14.06 8.31 -5.20
C HIS A 187 13.93 8.40 -3.67
N ALA A 188 15.03 8.21 -2.94
CA ALA A 188 15.07 8.31 -1.48
C ALA A 188 14.71 9.72 -1.00
N GLU A 189 15.36 10.75 -1.57
CA GLU A 189 15.17 12.15 -1.21
C GLU A 189 13.72 12.63 -1.46
N ASN A 190 13.18 12.36 -2.66
CA ASN A 190 11.82 12.77 -3.01
C ASN A 190 10.75 11.96 -2.29
N SER A 191 11.00 10.68 -1.97
CA SER A 191 10.10 9.88 -1.14
C SER A 191 10.05 10.36 0.30
N ALA A 192 11.18 10.78 0.86
CA ALA A 192 11.20 11.44 2.17
C ALA A 192 10.45 12.77 2.15
N ARG A 193 10.64 13.58 1.09
CA ARG A 193 9.89 14.83 0.89
C ARG A 193 8.38 14.61 0.83
N LEU A 194 7.92 13.55 0.14
CA LEU A 194 6.52 13.16 0.09
C LEU A 194 5.97 12.83 1.49
N ALA A 195 6.69 11.99 2.23
CA ALA A 195 6.30 11.60 3.58
C ALA A 195 6.25 12.82 4.52
N ASN A 196 7.24 13.71 4.45
CA ASN A 196 7.30 14.93 5.25
C ASN A 196 6.14 15.89 4.93
N ALA A 197 5.82 16.08 3.65
CA ALA A 197 4.72 16.93 3.23
C ALA A 197 3.35 16.42 3.72
N THR A 198 3.16 15.10 3.74
CA THR A 198 1.85 14.50 4.00
C THR A 198 1.65 14.00 5.42
N GLN A 199 2.72 13.74 6.18
CA GLN A 199 2.68 13.27 7.58
C GLN A 199 1.69 12.10 7.77
N PRO A 200 1.87 10.94 7.09
CA PRO A 200 0.93 9.83 7.18
C PRO A 200 0.99 9.16 8.56
N GLU A 201 -0.10 8.51 8.99
CA GLU A 201 -0.16 7.77 10.25
C GLU A 201 0.73 6.51 10.23
N TYR A 202 0.82 5.87 9.05
CA TYR A 202 1.67 4.71 8.81
C TYR A 202 2.51 4.92 7.56
N LEU A 203 3.78 4.57 7.66
CA LEU A 203 4.72 4.55 6.54
C LEU A 203 5.39 3.17 6.48
N ALA A 204 5.25 2.48 5.37
CA ALA A 204 5.86 1.19 5.15
C ALA A 204 6.86 1.23 4.00
N THR A 205 7.93 0.44 4.11
CA THR A 205 8.88 0.24 3.00
C THR A 205 9.05 -1.24 2.71
N LEU A 206 9.09 -1.58 1.43
CA LEU A 206 9.33 -2.91 0.90
C LEU A 206 10.46 -2.83 -0.12
N VAL A 207 11.31 -3.84 -0.18
CA VAL A 207 12.25 -3.97 -1.31
C VAL A 207 11.49 -4.47 -2.53
N VAL A 208 11.66 -3.77 -3.66
CA VAL A 208 11.08 -4.20 -4.93
C VAL A 208 11.61 -5.59 -5.32
N SER A 209 10.76 -6.42 -5.87
CA SER A 209 11.09 -7.78 -6.25
C SER A 209 10.26 -8.23 -7.45
N PHE A 210 10.81 -9.14 -8.22
CA PHE A 210 10.25 -9.59 -9.50
C PHE A 210 10.23 -11.11 -9.56
N PRO A 211 9.27 -11.79 -8.88
CA PRO A 211 9.17 -13.25 -8.89
C PRO A 211 8.98 -13.85 -10.30
N GLN A 212 8.39 -13.09 -11.24
CA GLN A 212 8.19 -13.50 -12.63
C GLN A 212 9.28 -12.96 -13.57
N GLY A 213 10.30 -12.29 -13.02
CA GLY A 213 11.42 -11.70 -13.76
C GLY A 213 11.23 -10.21 -14.07
N GLU A 214 12.33 -9.57 -14.48
CA GLU A 214 12.45 -8.12 -14.66
C GLU A 214 12.02 -7.60 -16.03
N GLN A 215 11.59 -8.48 -16.95
CA GLN A 215 11.35 -8.14 -18.36
C GLN A 215 10.33 -7.01 -18.50
N ARG A 216 9.27 -7.06 -17.72
CA ARG A 216 8.21 -6.04 -17.76
C ARG A 216 8.70 -4.68 -17.28
N LEU A 217 9.50 -4.65 -16.21
CA LEU A 217 10.13 -3.43 -15.73
C LEU A 217 11.08 -2.86 -16.75
N ARG A 218 12.01 -3.68 -17.24
CA ARG A 218 13.04 -3.26 -18.22
C ARG A 218 12.48 -2.78 -19.55
N ALA A 219 11.29 -3.25 -19.93
CA ALA A 219 10.60 -2.75 -21.13
C ALA A 219 10.17 -1.27 -20.99
N GLY A 220 9.82 -0.81 -19.78
CA GLY A 220 9.46 0.58 -19.50
C GLY A 220 10.62 1.43 -18.98
N PHE A 221 11.65 0.77 -18.41
CA PHE A 221 12.80 1.39 -17.78
C PHE A 221 14.09 0.65 -18.18
N PRO A 222 14.56 0.81 -19.44
CA PRO A 222 15.69 0.02 -19.98
C PRO A 222 17.00 0.15 -19.20
N GLU A 223 17.31 1.33 -18.67
CA GLU A 223 18.49 1.63 -17.90
C GLU A 223 18.43 1.21 -16.43
N TRP A 224 17.32 0.61 -16.00
CA TRP A 224 17.19 0.14 -14.64
C TRP A 224 18.18 -0.97 -14.32
N GLU A 225 18.96 -0.78 -13.26
CA GLU A 225 19.84 -1.78 -12.68
C GLU A 225 19.45 -2.00 -11.21
N PRO A 226 19.36 -3.27 -10.74
CA PRO A 226 19.00 -3.54 -9.36
C PRO A 226 20.06 -3.02 -8.40
N LEU A 227 19.59 -2.56 -7.23
CA LEU A 227 20.48 -2.29 -6.11
C LEU A 227 20.86 -3.61 -5.43
N GLY A 228 22.16 -3.74 -5.12
CA GLY A 228 22.64 -4.79 -4.21
C GLY A 228 22.20 -4.52 -2.75
N GLN A 229 22.44 -5.48 -1.87
CA GLN A 229 22.05 -5.38 -0.46
C GLN A 229 22.62 -4.12 0.22
N HIS A 230 23.92 -3.85 0.02
CA HIS A 230 24.57 -2.65 0.58
C HIS A 230 23.97 -1.36 0.03
N GLU A 231 23.72 -1.29 -1.28
CA GLU A 231 23.12 -0.13 -1.93
C GLU A 231 21.69 0.13 -1.43
N LEU A 232 20.91 -0.92 -1.15
CA LEU A 232 19.58 -0.80 -0.53
C LEU A 232 19.66 -0.22 0.89
N PHE A 233 20.69 -0.55 1.66
CA PHE A 233 20.89 0.06 2.98
C PHE A 233 21.29 1.52 2.87
N VAL A 234 22.12 1.88 1.89
CA VAL A 234 22.50 3.28 1.61
C VAL A 234 21.26 4.10 1.21
N GLU A 235 20.41 3.55 0.32
CA GLU A 235 19.14 4.19 -0.04
C GLU A 235 18.23 4.39 1.17
N MET A 236 18.12 3.38 2.04
CA MET A 236 17.32 3.45 3.27
C MET A 236 17.88 4.48 4.25
N GLU A 237 19.22 4.58 4.39
CA GLU A 237 19.87 5.60 5.23
C GLU A 237 19.56 7.01 4.72
N GLN A 238 19.68 7.23 3.41
CA GLN A 238 19.33 8.51 2.79
C GLN A 238 17.87 8.86 3.00
N PHE A 239 16.96 7.90 2.81
CA PHE A 239 15.54 8.09 3.05
C PHE A 239 15.24 8.46 4.50
N LEU A 240 15.69 7.63 5.46
CA LEU A 240 15.42 7.85 6.89
C LEU A 240 16.04 9.13 7.43
N SER A 241 17.25 9.49 6.99
CA SER A 241 17.94 10.69 7.46
C SER A 241 17.17 11.98 7.15
N GLN A 242 16.44 12.02 6.05
CA GLN A 242 15.67 13.17 5.61
C GLN A 242 14.22 13.21 6.12
N LEU A 243 13.76 12.16 6.81
CA LEU A 243 12.41 12.13 7.36
C LEU A 243 12.28 13.08 8.56
N GLU A 244 11.28 13.95 8.52
CA GLU A 244 10.88 14.89 9.57
C GLU A 244 9.45 14.57 10.03
N LEU A 245 9.24 13.33 10.47
CA LEU A 245 7.94 12.82 10.89
C LEU A 245 7.82 12.82 12.42
N THR A 246 6.65 13.17 12.94
CA THR A 246 6.45 13.35 14.38
C THR A 246 5.88 12.13 15.10
N ARG A 247 4.93 11.42 14.50
CA ARG A 247 4.20 10.29 15.12
C ARG A 247 3.86 9.16 14.17
N THR A 248 4.51 9.11 13.01
CA THR A 248 4.29 8.09 12.01
C THR A 248 4.80 6.73 12.47
N VAL A 249 3.94 5.73 12.48
CA VAL A 249 4.34 4.34 12.72
C VAL A 249 5.06 3.83 11.47
N PHE A 250 6.35 3.51 11.63
CA PHE A 250 7.21 3.03 10.55
C PHE A 250 7.35 1.52 10.58
N ARG A 251 7.20 0.89 9.42
CA ARG A 251 7.34 -0.55 9.21
C ARG A 251 8.15 -0.84 7.95
N SER A 252 9.29 -1.46 8.12
CA SER A 252 10.14 -2.03 7.06
C SER A 252 10.43 -3.49 7.43
N ASP A 253 9.35 -4.27 7.61
CA ASP A 253 9.40 -5.63 8.14
C ASP A 253 8.78 -6.68 7.19
N HIS A 254 8.42 -6.26 5.98
CA HIS A 254 7.97 -7.17 4.93
C HIS A 254 9.04 -8.23 4.63
N ALA A 255 8.60 -9.40 4.16
CA ALA A 255 9.50 -10.52 3.85
C ALA A 255 10.59 -10.17 2.81
N SER A 256 10.33 -9.22 1.91
CA SER A 256 11.32 -8.76 0.92
C SER A 256 12.51 -7.98 1.52
N ASN A 257 12.37 -7.43 2.73
CA ASN A 257 13.43 -6.62 3.36
C ASN A 257 14.50 -7.48 4.01
N TRP A 258 15.76 -7.12 3.78
CA TRP A 258 16.92 -7.73 4.46
C TRP A 258 16.99 -7.33 5.93
N LEU A 259 16.79 -6.05 6.22
CA LEU A 259 16.84 -5.48 7.57
C LEU A 259 15.41 -5.17 8.03
N VAL A 260 15.06 -5.69 9.21
CA VAL A 260 13.76 -5.43 9.82
C VAL A 260 13.82 -4.17 10.66
N LEU A 261 13.08 -3.13 10.27
CA LEU A 261 12.99 -1.88 11.00
C LEU A 261 11.55 -1.61 11.45
N LYS A 262 11.39 -1.35 12.75
CA LYS A 262 10.09 -1.05 13.37
C LYS A 262 10.25 0.07 14.39
N GLY A 263 9.42 1.09 14.30
CA GLY A 263 9.46 2.20 15.26
C GLY A 263 8.35 3.20 15.02
N THR A 264 8.38 4.27 15.81
CA THR A 264 7.59 5.48 15.61
C THR A 264 8.53 6.60 15.25
N LEU A 265 8.43 7.09 14.02
CA LEU A 265 9.26 8.19 13.55
C LEU A 265 8.92 9.49 14.31
N GLY A 266 9.99 10.23 14.62
CA GLY A 266 10.00 11.27 15.64
C GLY A 266 10.77 10.79 16.87
N ALA A 267 10.33 9.74 17.53
CA ALA A 267 11.00 9.19 18.73
C ALA A 267 12.13 8.21 18.39
N ASP A 268 11.92 7.33 17.40
CA ASP A 268 12.83 6.22 17.09
C ASP A 268 13.80 6.49 15.92
N LYS A 269 13.77 7.67 15.31
CA LYS A 269 14.54 7.96 14.09
C LYS A 269 16.03 7.62 14.24
N GLU A 270 16.68 8.14 15.29
CA GLU A 270 18.11 7.93 15.51
C GLU A 270 18.46 6.46 15.75
N ARG A 271 17.62 5.75 16.49
CA ARG A 271 17.80 4.32 16.69
C ARG A 271 17.70 3.52 15.39
N LEU A 272 16.74 3.86 14.53
CA LEU A 272 16.56 3.22 13.22
C LEU A 272 17.72 3.53 12.28
N LEU A 273 18.20 4.79 12.27
CA LEU A 273 19.38 5.18 11.52
C LEU A 273 20.63 4.44 11.98
N ALA A 274 20.83 4.30 13.30
CA ALA A 274 21.95 3.54 13.84
C ALA A 274 21.93 2.08 13.38
N GLN A 275 20.75 1.44 13.34
CA GLN A 275 20.62 0.06 12.83
C GLN A 275 20.98 -0.05 11.34
N VAL A 276 20.56 0.92 10.51
CA VAL A 276 20.90 0.93 9.07
C VAL A 276 22.39 1.17 8.87
N ARG A 277 22.97 2.15 9.59
CA ARG A 277 24.41 2.46 9.52
C ARG A 277 25.27 1.28 9.98
N GLN A 278 24.85 0.54 11.00
CA GLN A 278 25.50 -0.69 11.39
C GLN A 278 25.44 -1.74 10.25
N ALA A 279 24.29 -1.91 9.61
CA ALA A 279 24.15 -2.85 8.48
C ALA A 279 25.01 -2.45 7.26
N ILE A 280 25.29 -1.15 7.07
CA ILE A 280 26.21 -0.64 6.04
C ILE A 280 27.66 -0.94 6.43
N ALA A 281 28.07 -0.62 7.66
CA ALA A 281 29.46 -0.73 8.09
C ALA A 281 29.88 -2.17 8.41
N GLU A 282 29.00 -2.93 9.04
CA GLU A 282 29.28 -4.27 9.61
C GLU A 282 28.13 -5.24 9.33
N PRO A 283 27.86 -5.59 8.05
CA PRO A 283 26.71 -6.40 7.67
C PRO A 283 26.68 -7.77 8.37
N ASP A 284 27.83 -8.37 8.65
CA ASP A 284 27.93 -9.67 9.35
C ASP A 284 27.49 -9.59 10.82
N GLN A 285 27.51 -8.42 11.44
CA GLN A 285 27.06 -8.18 12.81
C GLN A 285 25.61 -7.68 12.87
N ALA A 286 25.04 -7.28 11.76
CA ALA A 286 23.66 -6.84 11.69
C ALA A 286 22.71 -8.06 11.68
N HIS A 287 21.59 -7.93 12.36
CA HIS A 287 20.56 -8.97 12.37
C HIS A 287 19.77 -8.98 11.06
N LEU A 288 20.41 -9.41 9.97
CA LEU A 288 19.81 -9.48 8.65
C LEU A 288 18.97 -10.75 8.49
N ARG A 289 17.87 -10.63 7.78
CA ARG A 289 17.08 -11.79 7.36
C ARG A 289 17.90 -12.59 6.33
N PRO A 290 18.09 -13.90 6.52
CA PRO A 290 18.80 -14.72 5.54
C PRO A 290 18.03 -14.78 4.21
N ALA A 291 18.74 -14.95 3.10
CA ALA A 291 18.13 -14.95 1.77
C ALA A 291 16.97 -15.95 1.63
N TRP A 292 17.10 -17.14 2.20
CA TRP A 292 16.05 -18.18 2.17
C TRP A 292 14.79 -17.84 2.96
N ALA A 293 14.86 -16.92 3.92
CA ALA A 293 13.73 -16.44 4.73
C ALA A 293 13.09 -15.16 4.15
N ARG A 294 13.62 -14.67 3.04
CA ARG A 294 13.01 -13.60 2.26
C ARG A 294 11.97 -14.24 1.34
N GLY A 295 10.70 -14.15 1.76
CA GLY A 295 9.55 -14.60 0.97
C GLY A 295 8.99 -13.46 0.11
N LEU A 296 8.51 -13.80 -1.05
CA LEU A 296 7.84 -12.90 -1.98
C LEU A 296 6.43 -13.43 -2.24
#